data_359cedf1b88bd1ab1f3b45b59abee72c
#
_entry.id   359cedf1b88bd1ab1f3b45b59abee72c
#
_cell.length_a   1.000
_cell.length_b   1.000
_cell.length_c   1.000
_cell.angle_alpha   90.00
_cell.angle_beta   90.00
_cell.angle_gamma   90.00
#
_symmetry.space_group_name_H-M   'P 1'
#
loop_
_entity.id
_entity.type
_entity.pdbx_description
1 polymer ?
#
loop_
_entity_poly.entity_id
_entity_poly.type
_entity_poly.pdbx_seq_one_letter_code
_entity_poly.pdbx_strand_id
1 'polypeptide(L)'
;MIIAVTGHRPNKLYGYDLSHQKYKELSVKIIEFLNEYNATHCISGMALGVDTVFAISSIKYRNNNPTKNILVECAIPCRNHTSKWQQLDKLRYLKILEEADIITKVSNDPYQPWLMQKRNEYMTDKCDLLLAIWNGSKGGTGNCVKYAKNKEKGIVIIDPNTI
;
A
#
# COMPACT_ATOMS: atom_id res chain seq x y z
N MET A 1 -7.87 14.42 -0.69
CA MET A 1 -6.82 14.02 0.28
C MET A 1 -5.90 13.00 -0.35
N ILE A 2 -4.59 13.13 -0.16
CA ILE A 2 -3.59 12.14 -0.62
C ILE A 2 -3.39 11.12 0.50
N ILE A 3 -3.66 9.86 0.22
CA ILE A 3 -3.57 8.76 1.20
C ILE A 3 -2.50 7.77 0.74
N ALA A 4 -1.55 7.49 1.61
CA ALA A 4 -0.59 6.41 1.43
C ALA A 4 -0.89 5.26 2.41
N VAL A 5 -0.43 4.07 2.09
CA VAL A 5 -0.58 2.90 2.94
C VAL A 5 0.78 2.37 3.41
N THR A 6 0.80 1.82 4.59
CA THR A 6 1.83 0.90 5.07
C THR A 6 1.15 -0.27 5.78
N GLY A 7 1.74 -1.44 5.73
CA GLY A 7 1.13 -2.57 6.42
C GLY A 7 1.94 -3.86 6.30
N HIS A 8 1.45 -4.86 7.00
CA HIS A 8 2.11 -6.15 7.10
C HIS A 8 2.18 -6.90 5.76
N ARG A 9 3.24 -7.67 5.62
CA ARG A 9 3.39 -8.67 4.57
C ARG A 9 2.56 -9.92 4.91
N PRO A 10 2.34 -10.82 3.95
CA PRO A 10 1.44 -11.97 4.11
C PRO A 10 1.73 -12.84 5.33
N ASN A 11 3.00 -13.01 5.72
CA ASN A 11 3.40 -13.83 6.86
C ASN A 11 2.94 -13.27 8.24
N LYS A 12 2.64 -11.99 8.30
CA LYS A 12 2.08 -11.32 9.50
C LYS A 12 0.63 -10.85 9.28
N LEU A 13 -0.02 -11.37 8.26
CA LEU A 13 -1.37 -11.00 7.86
C LEU A 13 -2.23 -12.27 7.77
N TYR A 14 -2.80 -12.58 6.63
CA TYR A 14 -3.71 -13.72 6.42
C TYR A 14 -3.12 -14.79 5.49
N GLY A 15 -1.80 -14.81 5.30
CA GLY A 15 -1.11 -15.73 4.41
C GLY A 15 -1.03 -15.23 2.97
N TYR A 16 -0.49 -16.09 2.09
CA TYR A 16 -0.16 -15.72 0.70
C TYR A 16 -1.32 -15.88 -0.29
N ASP A 17 -2.42 -16.53 0.13
CA ASP A 17 -3.60 -16.72 -0.71
C ASP A 17 -4.55 -15.53 -0.57
N LEU A 18 -4.54 -14.62 -1.54
CA LEU A 18 -5.42 -13.45 -1.55
C LEU A 18 -6.91 -13.78 -1.75
N SER A 19 -7.27 -15.03 -2.04
CA SER A 19 -8.68 -15.48 -2.07
C SER A 19 -9.26 -15.69 -0.68
N HIS A 20 -8.42 -15.70 0.36
CA HIS A 20 -8.87 -15.85 1.75
C HIS A 20 -9.87 -14.76 2.13
N GLN A 21 -10.95 -15.15 2.85
CA GLN A 21 -12.05 -14.25 3.18
C GLN A 21 -11.61 -12.95 3.88
N LYS A 22 -10.61 -13.04 4.75
CA LYS A 22 -10.07 -11.87 5.47
C LYS A 22 -9.49 -10.79 4.55
N TYR A 23 -8.93 -11.16 3.40
CA TYR A 23 -8.47 -10.18 2.42
C TYR A 23 -9.63 -9.43 1.75
N LYS A 24 -10.78 -10.10 1.57
CA LYS A 24 -11.99 -9.44 1.06
C LYS A 24 -12.51 -8.44 2.08
N GLU A 25 -12.55 -8.83 3.35
CA GLU A 25 -12.95 -7.97 4.46
C GLU A 25 -12.02 -6.76 4.60
N LEU A 26 -10.70 -6.97 4.51
CA LEU A 26 -9.71 -5.89 4.48
C LEU A 26 -9.93 -4.94 3.30
N SER A 27 -10.21 -5.47 2.10
CA SER A 27 -10.50 -4.65 0.92
C SER A 27 -11.72 -3.75 1.13
N VAL A 28 -12.79 -4.29 1.73
CA VAL A 28 -13.98 -3.51 2.08
C VAL A 28 -13.63 -2.38 3.04
N LYS A 29 -12.91 -2.69 4.11
CA LYS A 29 -12.45 -1.69 5.08
C LYS A 29 -11.60 -0.57 4.45
N ILE A 30 -10.71 -0.93 3.53
CA ILE A 30 -9.92 0.05 2.79
C ILE A 30 -10.81 0.95 1.94
N ILE A 31 -11.78 0.40 1.21
CA ILE A 31 -12.69 1.19 0.37
C ILE A 31 -13.55 2.13 1.22
N GLU A 32 -14.09 1.64 2.35
CA GLU A 32 -14.82 2.47 3.32
C GLU A 32 -13.95 3.63 3.81
N PHE A 33 -12.72 3.36 4.17
CA PHE A 33 -11.75 4.36 4.61
C PHE A 33 -11.46 5.40 3.52
N LEU A 34 -11.18 4.96 2.29
CA LEU A 34 -10.93 5.87 1.17
C LEU A 34 -12.12 6.80 0.89
N ASN A 35 -13.34 6.27 1.05
CA ASN A 35 -14.55 7.05 0.88
C ASN A 35 -14.78 8.04 2.03
N GLU A 36 -14.58 7.62 3.28
CA GLU A 36 -14.72 8.46 4.48
C GLU A 36 -13.79 9.67 4.43
N TYR A 37 -12.54 9.46 4.03
CA TYR A 37 -11.54 10.53 3.94
C TYR A 37 -11.52 11.25 2.58
N ASN A 38 -12.47 10.96 1.68
CA ASN A 38 -12.54 11.57 0.36
C ASN A 38 -11.19 11.52 -0.38
N ALA A 39 -10.62 10.33 -0.49
CA ALA A 39 -9.34 10.12 -1.16
C ALA A 39 -9.41 10.59 -2.62
N THR A 40 -8.43 11.38 -3.03
CA THR A 40 -8.26 11.84 -4.42
C THR A 40 -6.98 11.32 -5.04
N HIS A 41 -6.05 10.82 -4.23
CA HIS A 41 -4.81 10.22 -4.68
C HIS A 41 -4.42 9.11 -3.68
N CYS A 42 -4.28 7.90 -4.17
CA CYS A 42 -3.96 6.71 -3.38
C CYS A 42 -2.57 6.22 -3.76
N ILE A 43 -1.65 6.06 -2.80
CA ILE A 43 -0.26 5.66 -3.05
C ILE A 43 0.03 4.32 -2.39
N SER A 44 0.37 3.31 -3.19
CA SER A 44 0.80 1.99 -2.73
C SER A 44 2.30 1.78 -2.96
N GLY A 45 2.97 1.19 -1.97
CA GLY A 45 4.37 0.79 -2.08
C GLY A 45 4.62 -0.53 -2.82
N MET A 46 3.56 -1.18 -3.24
CA MET A 46 3.58 -2.37 -4.10
C MET A 46 4.31 -3.58 -3.52
N ALA A 47 4.45 -3.67 -2.20
CA ALA A 47 4.88 -4.90 -1.55
C ALA A 47 3.74 -5.94 -1.54
N LEU A 48 4.07 -7.21 -1.29
CA LEU A 48 3.07 -8.24 -1.02
C LEU A 48 2.30 -7.92 0.26
N GLY A 49 1.07 -8.37 0.35
CA GLY A 49 0.20 -8.17 1.51
C GLY A 49 -0.63 -6.91 1.42
N VAL A 50 -0.57 -6.06 2.44
CA VAL A 50 -1.41 -4.85 2.54
C VAL A 50 -1.28 -3.93 1.34
N ASP A 51 -0.06 -3.67 0.87
CA ASP A 51 0.18 -2.77 -0.27
C ASP A 51 -0.54 -3.25 -1.54
N THR A 52 -0.51 -4.56 -1.80
CA THR A 52 -1.20 -5.17 -2.95
C THR A 52 -2.72 -5.02 -2.80
N VAL A 53 -3.27 -5.33 -1.63
CA VAL A 53 -4.72 -5.21 -1.37
C VAL A 53 -5.16 -3.75 -1.47
N PHE A 54 -4.37 -2.82 -0.94
CA PHE A 54 -4.65 -1.39 -1.04
C PHE A 54 -4.68 -0.90 -2.49
N ALA A 55 -3.71 -1.31 -3.30
CA ALA A 55 -3.66 -0.93 -4.72
C ALA A 55 -4.92 -1.43 -5.47
N ILE A 56 -5.29 -2.69 -5.28
CA ILE A 56 -6.50 -3.26 -5.90
C ILE A 56 -7.77 -2.54 -5.41
N SER A 57 -7.85 -2.27 -4.11
CA SER A 57 -8.99 -1.56 -3.50
C SER A 57 -9.09 -0.13 -4.01
N SER A 58 -7.96 0.55 -4.18
CA SER A 58 -7.90 1.91 -4.72
C SER A 58 -8.35 1.98 -6.18
N ILE A 59 -7.97 0.99 -6.99
CA ILE A 59 -8.46 0.86 -8.38
C ILE A 59 -9.98 0.67 -8.40
N LYS A 60 -10.51 -0.23 -7.56
CA LYS A 60 -11.97 -0.42 -7.43
C LYS A 60 -12.67 0.88 -6.99
N TYR A 61 -12.14 1.54 -5.99
CA TYR A 61 -12.67 2.80 -5.48
C TYR A 61 -12.71 3.87 -6.57
N ARG A 62 -11.62 4.04 -7.33
CA ARG A 62 -11.55 4.94 -8.48
C ARG A 62 -12.60 4.61 -9.53
N ASN A 63 -12.68 3.33 -9.95
CA ASN A 63 -13.57 2.89 -11.01
C ASN A 63 -15.06 3.03 -10.63
N ASN A 64 -15.40 2.91 -9.34
CA ASN A 64 -16.74 3.13 -8.82
C ASN A 64 -17.08 4.63 -8.62
N ASN A 65 -16.11 5.52 -8.75
CA ASN A 65 -16.29 6.96 -8.58
C ASN A 65 -15.68 7.74 -9.76
N PRO A 66 -16.11 7.51 -11.00
CA PRO A 66 -15.45 8.05 -12.20
C PRO A 66 -15.44 9.58 -12.27
N THR A 67 -16.34 10.26 -11.56
CA THR A 67 -16.43 11.72 -11.55
C THR A 67 -15.49 12.38 -10.53
N LYS A 68 -14.88 11.62 -9.62
CA LYS A 68 -14.00 12.17 -8.56
C LYS A 68 -12.55 12.38 -9.01
N ASN A 69 -12.16 11.98 -10.21
CA ASN A 69 -10.80 12.10 -10.75
C ASN A 69 -9.72 11.55 -9.78
N ILE A 70 -9.95 10.35 -9.26
CA ILE A 70 -9.04 9.71 -8.30
C ILE A 70 -7.84 9.16 -9.03
N LEU A 71 -6.63 9.40 -8.50
CA LEU A 71 -5.37 8.87 -9.01
C LEU A 71 -4.89 7.69 -8.15
N VAL A 72 -4.41 6.65 -8.81
CA VAL A 72 -3.75 5.50 -8.16
C VAL A 72 -2.29 5.50 -8.57
N GLU A 73 -1.41 5.62 -7.58
CA GLU A 73 0.05 5.67 -7.75
C GLU A 73 0.70 4.42 -7.16
N CYS A 74 1.63 3.84 -7.93
CA CYS A 74 2.48 2.76 -7.50
C CYS A 74 3.91 3.29 -7.30
N ALA A 75 4.40 3.25 -6.05
CA ALA A 75 5.75 3.66 -5.69
C ALA A 75 6.67 2.42 -5.64
N ILE A 76 7.56 2.31 -6.61
CA ILE A 76 8.44 1.15 -6.80
C ILE A 76 9.78 1.40 -6.11
N PRO A 77 10.18 0.54 -5.15
CA PRO A 77 11.37 0.79 -4.32
C PRO A 77 12.69 0.57 -5.04
N CYS A 78 12.76 -0.38 -5.97
CA CYS A 78 14.01 -0.77 -6.62
C CYS A 78 13.76 -1.56 -7.91
N ARG A 79 14.83 -1.70 -8.70
CA ARG A 79 14.86 -2.63 -9.83
C ARG A 79 14.77 -4.07 -9.30
N ASN A 80 14.14 -4.97 -10.04
CA ASN A 80 13.96 -6.37 -9.67
C ASN A 80 13.19 -6.59 -8.35
N HIS A 81 12.28 -5.67 -8.03
CA HIS A 81 11.46 -5.73 -6.82
C HIS A 81 10.71 -7.05 -6.64
N THR A 82 10.23 -7.64 -7.74
CA THR A 82 9.42 -8.87 -7.74
C THR A 82 10.20 -10.14 -8.05
N SER A 83 11.53 -10.09 -8.19
CA SER A 83 12.32 -11.21 -8.76
C SER A 83 12.17 -12.54 -8.01
N LYS A 84 11.95 -12.49 -6.69
CA LYS A 84 11.79 -13.67 -5.83
C LYS A 84 10.34 -14.06 -5.56
N TRP A 85 9.37 -13.37 -6.18
CA TRP A 85 7.96 -13.65 -5.97
C TRP A 85 7.49 -14.86 -6.80
N GLN A 86 6.40 -15.48 -6.37
CA GLN A 86 5.72 -16.51 -7.14
C GLN A 86 5.08 -15.91 -8.41
N GLN A 87 4.89 -16.75 -9.43
CA GLN A 87 4.39 -16.31 -10.73
C GLN A 87 3.04 -15.61 -10.65
N LEU A 88 2.11 -16.10 -9.85
CA LEU A 88 0.79 -15.50 -9.69
C LEU A 88 0.88 -14.09 -9.10
N ASP A 89 1.77 -13.87 -8.13
CA ASP A 89 1.99 -12.56 -7.52
C ASP A 89 2.64 -11.59 -8.51
N LYS A 90 3.57 -12.06 -9.34
CA LYS A 90 4.15 -11.25 -10.42
C LYS A 90 3.11 -10.81 -11.45
N LEU A 91 2.23 -11.71 -11.86
CA LEU A 91 1.17 -11.39 -12.81
C LEU A 91 0.19 -10.36 -12.23
N ARG A 92 -0.17 -10.51 -10.97
CA ARG A 92 -1.03 -9.55 -10.27
C ARG A 92 -0.37 -8.18 -10.17
N TYR A 93 0.90 -8.14 -9.83
CA TYR A 93 1.70 -6.92 -9.78
C TYR A 93 1.71 -6.20 -11.14
N LEU A 94 1.99 -6.91 -12.22
CA LEU A 94 2.00 -6.33 -13.57
C LEU A 94 0.63 -5.79 -13.98
N LYS A 95 -0.45 -6.48 -13.62
CA LYS A 95 -1.82 -6.02 -13.88
C LYS A 95 -2.15 -4.73 -13.12
N ILE A 96 -1.72 -4.62 -11.86
CA ILE A 96 -1.88 -3.39 -11.08
C ILE A 96 -1.13 -2.23 -11.72
N LEU A 97 0.13 -2.44 -12.15
CA LEU A 97 0.91 -1.40 -12.83
C LEU A 97 0.25 -0.94 -14.14
N GLU A 98 -0.34 -1.85 -14.90
CA GLU A 98 -1.06 -1.55 -16.13
C GLU A 98 -2.29 -0.66 -15.88
N GLU A 99 -2.98 -0.84 -14.76
CA GLU A 99 -4.16 -0.06 -14.39
C GLU A 99 -3.86 1.20 -13.57
N ALA A 100 -2.64 1.37 -13.09
CA ALA A 100 -2.23 2.55 -12.33
C ALA A 100 -2.18 3.81 -13.19
N ASP A 101 -2.47 4.95 -12.58
CA ASP A 101 -2.37 6.26 -13.24
C ASP A 101 -0.95 6.80 -13.21
N ILE A 102 -0.20 6.51 -12.15
CA ILE A 102 1.17 6.98 -11.93
C ILE A 102 2.03 5.80 -11.46
N ILE A 103 3.20 5.65 -12.09
CA ILE A 103 4.24 4.74 -11.64
C ILE A 103 5.47 5.58 -11.29
N THR A 104 5.85 5.57 -10.02
CA THR A 104 7.01 6.31 -9.51
C THR A 104 8.11 5.34 -9.13
N LYS A 105 9.21 5.39 -9.84
CA LYS A 105 10.43 4.63 -9.50
C LYS A 105 11.23 5.43 -8.48
N VAL A 106 11.08 5.10 -7.20
CA VAL A 106 11.80 5.77 -6.11
C VAL A 106 13.31 5.52 -6.21
N SER A 107 13.69 4.34 -6.68
CA SER A 107 15.05 4.01 -7.07
C SER A 107 15.06 3.06 -8.27
N ASN A 108 16.07 3.18 -9.13
CA ASN A 108 16.38 2.24 -10.21
C ASN A 108 17.55 1.30 -9.85
N ASP A 109 18.07 1.40 -8.63
CA ASP A 109 19.14 0.54 -8.17
C ASP A 109 18.65 -0.89 -7.94
N PRO A 110 19.53 -1.89 -8.01
CA PRO A 110 19.21 -3.24 -7.55
C PRO A 110 18.79 -3.23 -6.09
N TYR A 111 18.06 -4.27 -5.67
CA TYR A 111 17.59 -4.40 -4.30
C TYR A 111 18.68 -4.14 -3.27
N GLN A 112 18.35 -3.26 -2.32
CA GLN A 112 19.07 -3.04 -1.07
C GLN A 112 18.02 -2.89 0.06
N PRO A 113 18.28 -3.38 1.29
CA PRO A 113 17.29 -3.35 2.36
C PRO A 113 16.78 -1.94 2.69
N TRP A 114 17.63 -0.92 2.62
CA TRP A 114 17.28 0.47 2.91
C TRP A 114 16.39 1.13 1.82
N LEU A 115 16.29 0.54 0.62
CA LEU A 115 15.42 1.06 -0.44
C LEU A 115 13.94 0.92 -0.11
N MET A 116 13.57 -0.09 0.70
CA MET A 116 12.19 -0.23 1.18
C MET A 116 11.81 0.92 2.10
N GLN A 117 12.71 1.30 3.00
CA GLN A 117 12.49 2.44 3.89
C GLN A 117 12.47 3.76 3.10
N LYS A 118 13.36 3.92 2.14
CA LYS A 118 13.36 5.10 1.23
C LYS A 118 12.04 5.26 0.50
N ARG A 119 11.45 4.17 0.00
CA ARG A 119 10.13 4.18 -0.62
C ARG A 119 9.05 4.59 0.39
N ASN A 120 9.09 4.05 1.60
CA ASN A 120 8.14 4.40 2.65
C ASN A 120 8.21 5.88 3.02
N GLU A 121 9.41 6.44 3.11
CA GLU A 121 9.64 7.87 3.34
C GLU A 121 9.07 8.73 2.22
N TYR A 122 9.31 8.36 0.96
CA TYR A 122 8.72 9.03 -0.20
C TYR A 122 7.18 9.10 -0.09
N MET A 123 6.54 7.97 0.18
CA MET A 123 5.08 7.91 0.27
C MET A 123 4.56 8.74 1.44
N THR A 124 5.22 8.64 2.59
CA THR A 124 4.87 9.40 3.80
C THR A 124 5.02 10.90 3.59
N ASP A 125 6.12 11.33 2.99
CA ASP A 125 6.34 12.76 2.73
C ASP A 125 5.29 13.34 1.79
N LYS A 126 4.84 12.56 0.82
CA LYS A 126 3.87 12.98 -0.19
C LYS A 126 2.42 12.96 0.30
N CYS A 127 2.06 12.08 1.23
CA CYS A 127 0.68 11.92 1.68
C CYS A 127 0.24 12.99 2.69
N ASP A 128 -1.07 13.21 2.76
CA ASP A 128 -1.72 13.96 3.82
C ASP A 128 -2.04 13.07 5.02
N LEU A 129 -2.36 11.79 4.74
CA LEU A 129 -2.78 10.81 5.71
C LEU A 129 -2.16 9.45 5.40
N LEU A 130 -1.55 8.82 6.41
CA LEU A 130 -1.03 7.46 6.33
C LEU A 130 -2.02 6.47 6.93
N LEU A 131 -2.49 5.50 6.14
CA LEU A 131 -3.22 4.34 6.63
C LEU A 131 -2.20 3.25 7.00
N ALA A 132 -2.17 2.84 8.26
CA ALA A 132 -1.30 1.76 8.73
C ALA A 132 -2.12 0.53 9.14
N ILE A 133 -2.02 -0.55 8.37
CA ILE A 133 -2.59 -1.84 8.74
C ILE A 133 -1.52 -2.61 9.53
N TRP A 134 -1.59 -2.49 10.85
CA TRP A 134 -0.46 -2.83 11.73
C TRP A 134 -0.92 -3.27 13.12
N ASN A 135 -0.30 -4.31 13.64
CA ASN A 135 -0.58 -4.89 14.95
C ASN A 135 0.35 -4.40 16.08
N GLY A 136 1.14 -3.36 15.84
CA GLY A 136 2.08 -2.81 16.82
C GLY A 136 3.46 -3.49 16.85
N SER A 137 3.69 -4.54 16.05
CA SER A 137 4.96 -5.28 16.06
C SER A 137 6.11 -4.51 15.41
N LYS A 138 7.34 -4.84 15.79
CA LYS A 138 8.56 -4.28 15.18
C LYS A 138 8.71 -4.75 13.72
N GLY A 139 9.24 -3.88 12.88
CA GLY A 139 9.52 -4.18 11.47
C GLY A 139 9.34 -2.97 10.56
N GLY A 140 9.28 -3.20 9.26
CA GLY A 140 9.17 -2.15 8.25
C GLY A 140 7.94 -1.26 8.41
N THR A 141 6.79 -1.85 8.74
CA THR A 141 5.54 -1.10 9.00
C THR A 141 5.70 -0.18 10.22
N GLY A 142 6.24 -0.70 11.33
CA GLY A 142 6.51 0.09 12.53
C GLY A 142 7.50 1.22 12.26
N ASN A 143 8.53 0.99 11.46
CA ASN A 143 9.49 2.03 11.06
C ASN A 143 8.81 3.13 10.23
N CYS A 144 7.92 2.77 9.32
CA CYS A 144 7.14 3.72 8.55
C CYS A 144 6.22 4.58 9.43
N VAL A 145 5.51 3.95 10.38
CA VAL A 145 4.66 4.66 11.35
C VAL A 145 5.49 5.62 12.21
N LYS A 146 6.67 5.19 12.68
CA LYS A 146 7.58 6.04 13.44
C LYS A 146 8.04 7.25 12.63
N TYR A 147 8.41 7.04 11.38
CA TYR A 147 8.81 8.12 10.47
C TYR A 147 7.66 9.12 10.28
N ALA A 148 6.45 8.63 10.04
CA ALA A 148 5.27 9.49 9.88
C ALA A 148 4.96 10.32 11.14
N LYS A 149 5.10 9.72 12.33
CA LYS A 149 4.97 10.45 13.61
C LYS A 149 6.00 11.56 13.73
N ASN A 150 7.27 11.30 13.39
CA ASN A 150 8.32 12.30 13.43
C ASN A 150 8.10 13.44 12.44
N LYS A 151 7.38 13.18 11.34
CA LYS A 151 6.97 14.19 10.34
C LYS A 151 5.63 14.85 10.66
N GLU A 152 5.04 14.53 11.80
CA GLU A 152 3.74 15.07 12.25
C GLU A 152 2.60 14.82 11.24
N LYS A 153 2.67 13.72 10.50
CA LYS A 153 1.62 13.30 9.55
C LYS A 153 0.40 12.75 10.28
N GLY A 154 -0.78 12.95 9.71
CA GLY A 154 -1.97 12.22 10.12
C GLY A 154 -1.77 10.71 9.92
N ILE A 155 -2.13 9.92 10.92
CA ILE A 155 -2.01 8.46 10.87
C ILE A 155 -3.28 7.83 11.40
N VAL A 156 -3.84 6.87 10.65
CA VAL A 156 -4.90 6.00 11.12
C VAL A 156 -4.35 4.58 11.16
N ILE A 157 -4.44 3.94 12.32
CA ILE A 157 -3.97 2.57 12.53
C ILE A 157 -5.17 1.64 12.64
N ILE A 158 -5.17 0.57 11.84
CA ILE A 158 -6.13 -0.52 11.93
C ILE A 158 -5.35 -1.80 12.22
N ASP A 159 -5.68 -2.47 13.32
CA ASP A 159 -5.12 -3.78 13.63
C ASP A 159 -5.77 -4.84 12.73
N PRO A 160 -5.01 -5.55 11.89
CA PRO A 160 -5.58 -6.57 10.99
C PRO A 160 -6.24 -7.73 11.74
N ASN A 161 -5.92 -7.93 13.01
CA ASN A 161 -6.54 -8.97 13.83
C ASN A 161 -7.98 -8.61 14.27
N THR A 162 -8.39 -7.36 14.07
CA THR A 162 -9.75 -6.87 14.40
C THR A 162 -10.70 -6.87 13.20
N ILE A 163 -10.23 -7.29 12.04
CA ILE A 163 -11.00 -7.36 10.78
C ILE A 163 -11.68 -8.72 10.64
#